data_32979e21372202abe3685cc6cab719fe
#
_entry.id   32979e21372202abe3685cc6cab719fe
#
_cell.length_a   1.000
_cell.length_b   1.000
_cell.length_c   1.000
_cell.angle_alpha   90.00
_cell.angle_beta   90.00
_cell.angle_gamma   90.00
#
_symmetry.space_group_name_H-M   'P 1'
#
loop_
_entity.id
_entity.type
_entity.pdbx_description
1 polymer ?
#
loop_
_entity_poly.entity_id
_entity_poly.type
_entity_poly.pdbx_seq_one_letter_code
_entity_poly.pdbx_strand_id
1 'polypeptide(L)'
;MKTNLSNQVQSADTAEPTTIVQSHEPYSWSNEIWKKSSPIYHAILELDFLKELSAGTLSEEAFGRYIAQDEIYLRNYYHQMFLLADLMADEADKSLFFSFAQSGMEGEKVMHDMLIEKYGINTQVDASVVTSEYNHHICKGIATGNRCVALAAILPCMWIYNRVGLHILRYAKLENNPYKEWILEYGNEEFSKGVNQVLQMLDRWAADADDETRNLMDYYYLKAALYEYAFWDYGYHADVKSYDYIKTLEGWI
;
A
#
# COMPACT_ATOMS: atom_id res chain seq x y z
N MET A 1 -56.01 37.67 -56.71
CA MET A 1 -56.78 37.50 -55.46
C MET A 1 -55.84 37.51 -54.26
N LYS A 2 -56.09 38.40 -53.36
CA LYS A 2 -55.28 38.78 -52.22
C LYS A 2 -55.46 37.78 -51.11
N THR A 3 -54.37 37.40 -50.42
CA THR A 3 -54.45 36.91 -49.02
C THR A 3 -53.21 37.36 -48.22
N ASN A 4 -53.51 37.95 -47.11
CA ASN A 4 -52.62 38.59 -46.14
C ASN A 4 -51.73 37.63 -45.39
N LEU A 5 -50.46 38.04 -45.18
CA LEU A 5 -49.58 37.51 -44.16
C LEU A 5 -49.70 38.36 -42.91
N SER A 6 -50.04 37.71 -41.78
CA SER A 6 -49.97 38.27 -40.45
C SER A 6 -48.68 37.91 -39.84
N ASN A 7 -47.92 38.89 -39.39
CA ASN A 7 -46.72 38.73 -38.56
C ASN A 7 -47.08 38.20 -37.15
N GLN A 8 -46.39 37.17 -36.70
CA GLN A 8 -46.24 36.87 -35.26
C GLN A 8 -44.77 36.92 -34.93
N VAL A 9 -44.43 37.88 -34.10
CA VAL A 9 -43.16 38.01 -33.43
C VAL A 9 -43.23 37.06 -32.20
N GLN A 10 -42.42 36.02 -32.16
CA GLN A 10 -42.23 35.21 -30.96
C GLN A 10 -41.06 35.77 -30.15
N SER A 11 -41.34 35.99 -28.88
CA SER A 11 -40.45 36.46 -27.84
C SER A 11 -39.28 35.48 -27.61
N ALA A 12 -38.08 36.05 -27.53
CA ALA A 12 -36.87 35.32 -27.11
C ALA A 12 -37.00 34.87 -25.65
N ASP A 13 -36.95 33.59 -25.50
CA ASP A 13 -36.86 32.92 -24.16
C ASP A 13 -35.43 33.07 -23.68
N THR A 14 -35.22 33.88 -22.65
CA THR A 14 -33.95 34.03 -21.94
C THR A 14 -33.78 32.87 -20.99
N ALA A 15 -33.11 31.80 -21.47
CA ALA A 15 -32.65 30.72 -20.60
C ALA A 15 -31.60 31.28 -19.65
N GLU A 16 -31.87 31.23 -18.34
CA GLU A 16 -30.92 31.50 -17.29
C GLU A 16 -29.75 30.49 -17.36
N PRO A 17 -28.51 30.90 -17.08
CA PRO A 17 -27.38 29.98 -17.09
C PRO A 17 -27.54 28.97 -15.97
N THR A 18 -27.72 27.70 -16.34
CA THR A 18 -27.69 26.58 -15.42
C THR A 18 -26.36 26.58 -14.70
N THR A 19 -26.34 26.94 -13.41
CA THR A 19 -25.19 26.85 -12.54
C THR A 19 -24.79 25.36 -12.48
N ILE A 20 -23.68 25.02 -13.15
CA ILE A 20 -23.06 23.71 -13.01
C ILE A 20 -22.56 23.64 -11.55
N VAL A 21 -23.34 23.00 -10.71
CA VAL A 21 -22.87 22.59 -9.38
C VAL A 21 -21.79 21.54 -9.63
N GLN A 22 -20.53 21.98 -9.59
CA GLN A 22 -19.43 21.05 -9.51
C GLN A 22 -19.62 20.26 -8.20
N SER A 23 -20.00 19.00 -8.33
CA SER A 23 -19.95 18.06 -7.23
C SER A 23 -18.47 17.91 -6.88
N HIS A 24 -18.00 18.66 -5.88
CA HIS A 24 -16.71 18.40 -5.27
C HIS A 24 -16.83 17.02 -4.61
N GLU A 25 -16.20 16.03 -5.21
CA GLU A 25 -15.93 14.76 -4.53
C GLU A 25 -15.24 15.10 -3.20
N PRO A 26 -15.65 14.50 -2.07
CA PRO A 26 -15.03 14.79 -0.81
C PRO A 26 -13.53 14.49 -0.90
N TYR A 27 -12.71 15.32 -0.26
CA TYR A 27 -11.26 15.14 -0.21
C TYR A 27 -10.93 13.73 0.28
N SER A 28 -10.08 13.03 -0.47
CA SER A 28 -9.56 11.71 -0.12
C SER A 28 -8.04 11.75 -0.25
N TRP A 29 -7.37 11.72 0.89
CA TRP A 29 -5.91 11.67 0.94
C TRP A 29 -5.38 10.40 0.25
N SER A 30 -6.04 9.27 0.45
CA SER A 30 -5.65 8.01 -0.16
C SER A 30 -5.66 8.08 -1.69
N ASN A 31 -6.65 8.74 -2.31
CA ASN A 31 -6.67 8.95 -3.75
C ASN A 31 -5.51 9.82 -4.23
N GLU A 32 -5.18 10.89 -3.51
CA GLU A 32 -4.10 11.79 -3.90
C GLU A 32 -2.73 11.15 -3.73
N ILE A 33 -2.49 10.47 -2.61
CA ILE A 33 -1.21 9.81 -2.37
C ILE A 33 -1.00 8.62 -3.31
N TRP A 34 -2.07 7.89 -3.68
CA TRP A 34 -1.97 6.83 -4.68
C TRP A 34 -1.53 7.35 -6.04
N LYS A 35 -2.05 8.50 -6.48
CA LYS A 35 -1.59 9.16 -7.72
C LYS A 35 -0.10 9.49 -7.65
N LYS A 36 0.37 10.05 -6.52
CA LYS A 36 1.78 10.40 -6.30
C LYS A 36 2.69 9.16 -6.29
N SER A 37 2.25 8.08 -5.65
CA SER A 37 3.01 6.83 -5.54
C SER A 37 2.88 5.88 -6.74
N SER A 38 1.97 6.16 -7.68
CA SER A 38 1.72 5.33 -8.86
C SER A 38 2.98 5.00 -9.66
N PRO A 39 3.95 5.91 -9.89
CA PRO A 39 5.20 5.57 -10.55
C PRO A 39 5.99 4.49 -9.81
N ILE A 40 6.04 4.55 -8.48
CA ILE A 40 6.74 3.56 -7.63
C ILE A 40 6.03 2.21 -7.76
N TYR A 41 4.69 2.20 -7.64
CA TYR A 41 3.90 0.99 -7.80
C TYR A 41 4.11 0.31 -9.16
N HIS A 42 4.13 1.09 -10.26
CA HIS A 42 4.41 0.53 -11.58
C HIS A 42 5.83 -0.01 -11.69
N ALA A 43 6.82 0.67 -11.10
CA ALA A 43 8.19 0.15 -11.05
C ALA A 43 8.28 -1.16 -10.26
N ILE A 44 7.53 -1.31 -9.17
CA ILE A 44 7.42 -2.57 -8.41
C ILE A 44 6.91 -3.71 -9.30
N LEU A 45 5.84 -3.47 -10.07
CA LEU A 45 5.28 -4.50 -10.97
C LEU A 45 6.25 -4.94 -12.08
N GLU A 46 7.26 -4.12 -12.40
CA GLU A 46 8.28 -4.43 -13.39
C GLU A 46 9.49 -5.19 -12.82
N LEU A 47 9.55 -5.39 -11.49
CA LEU A 47 10.65 -6.16 -10.88
C LEU A 47 10.62 -7.63 -11.33
N ASP A 48 11.79 -8.15 -11.64
CA ASP A 48 11.96 -9.56 -12.06
C ASP A 48 11.50 -10.52 -10.98
N PHE A 49 11.67 -10.17 -9.69
CA PHE A 49 11.14 -10.94 -8.57
C PHE A 49 9.63 -11.23 -8.74
N LEU A 50 8.81 -10.22 -8.98
CA LEU A 50 7.35 -10.37 -9.09
C LEU A 50 6.93 -11.04 -10.40
N LYS A 51 7.64 -10.76 -11.50
CA LYS A 51 7.40 -11.42 -12.79
C LYS A 51 7.66 -12.92 -12.72
N GLU A 52 8.80 -13.30 -12.15
CA GLU A 52 9.18 -14.70 -12.01
C GLU A 52 8.33 -15.43 -10.95
N LEU A 53 7.96 -14.76 -9.86
CA LEU A 53 7.03 -15.29 -8.87
C LEU A 53 5.66 -15.58 -9.50
N SER A 54 5.13 -14.64 -10.27
CA SER A 54 3.86 -14.81 -11.00
C SER A 54 3.92 -15.95 -12.02
N ALA A 55 5.06 -16.11 -12.70
CA ALA A 55 5.30 -17.19 -13.67
C ALA A 55 5.62 -18.54 -13.00
N GLY A 56 5.93 -18.57 -11.71
CA GLY A 56 6.37 -19.76 -10.98
C GLY A 56 7.81 -20.17 -11.30
N THR A 57 8.64 -19.24 -11.76
CA THR A 57 10.02 -19.46 -12.18
C THR A 57 11.06 -18.79 -11.29
N LEU A 58 10.63 -18.02 -10.29
CA LEU A 58 11.51 -17.40 -9.32
C LEU A 58 12.38 -18.48 -8.64
N SER A 59 13.67 -18.21 -8.43
CA SER A 59 14.54 -19.17 -7.75
C SER A 59 14.16 -19.31 -6.26
N GLU A 60 14.27 -20.54 -5.74
CA GLU A 60 14.04 -20.80 -4.31
C GLU A 60 15.00 -19.99 -3.43
N GLU A 61 16.21 -19.71 -3.91
CA GLU A 61 17.19 -18.89 -3.20
C GLU A 61 16.69 -17.44 -3.05
N ALA A 62 16.18 -16.82 -4.12
CA ALA A 62 15.66 -15.46 -4.09
C ALA A 62 14.41 -15.37 -3.20
N PHE A 63 13.49 -16.33 -3.35
CA PHE A 63 12.29 -16.41 -2.52
C PHE A 63 12.62 -16.65 -1.04
N GLY A 64 13.55 -17.58 -0.75
CA GLY A 64 13.99 -17.86 0.61
C GLY A 64 14.67 -16.66 1.28
N ARG A 65 15.47 -15.90 0.54
CA ARG A 65 16.07 -14.65 1.02
C ARG A 65 15.02 -13.60 1.35
N TYR A 66 14.02 -13.44 0.49
CA TYR A 66 12.90 -12.55 0.73
C TYR A 66 12.14 -12.95 2.02
N ILE A 67 11.69 -14.19 2.15
CA ILE A 67 10.96 -14.68 3.34
C ILE A 67 11.80 -14.55 4.63
N ALA A 68 13.11 -14.82 4.58
CA ALA A 68 13.97 -14.67 5.76
C ALA A 68 14.07 -13.22 6.24
N GLN A 69 14.08 -12.25 5.32
CA GLN A 69 14.05 -10.82 5.67
C GLN A 69 12.66 -10.37 6.11
N ASP A 70 11.62 -10.92 5.53
CA ASP A 70 10.23 -10.63 5.85
C ASP A 70 9.89 -11.07 7.29
N GLU A 71 10.41 -12.21 7.76
CA GLU A 71 10.32 -12.62 9.16
C GLU A 71 10.87 -11.56 10.14
N ILE A 72 11.99 -10.94 9.79
CA ILE A 72 12.58 -9.87 10.62
C ILE A 72 11.73 -8.61 10.55
N TYR A 73 11.25 -8.26 9.34
CA TYR A 73 10.44 -7.08 9.09
C TYR A 73 9.09 -7.17 9.83
N LEU A 74 8.33 -8.24 9.63
CA LEU A 74 6.99 -8.43 10.17
C LEU A 74 6.96 -8.44 11.70
N ARG A 75 7.98 -8.98 12.34
CA ARG A 75 8.09 -8.95 13.81
C ARG A 75 8.07 -7.51 14.34
N ASN A 76 8.79 -6.60 13.70
CA ASN A 76 8.76 -5.19 14.06
C ASN A 76 7.47 -4.52 13.60
N TYR A 77 7.02 -4.80 12.38
CA TYR A 77 5.83 -4.22 11.77
C TYR A 77 4.59 -4.39 12.66
N TYR A 78 4.29 -5.61 13.09
CA TYR A 78 3.14 -5.87 13.97
C TYR A 78 3.30 -5.22 15.34
N HIS A 79 4.51 -5.19 15.90
CA HIS A 79 4.75 -4.44 17.12
C HIS A 79 4.41 -2.95 16.94
N GLN A 80 4.81 -2.34 15.84
CA GLN A 80 4.48 -0.95 15.53
C GLN A 80 2.99 -0.73 15.26
N MET A 81 2.29 -1.69 14.65
CA MET A 81 0.83 -1.63 14.50
C MET A 81 0.11 -1.57 15.86
N PHE A 82 0.53 -2.36 16.83
CA PHE A 82 -0.06 -2.31 18.17
C PHE A 82 0.25 -0.98 18.88
N LEU A 83 1.45 -0.44 18.74
CA LEU A 83 1.77 0.90 19.26
C LEU A 83 0.95 1.99 18.58
N LEU A 84 0.68 1.89 17.27
CA LEU A 84 -0.22 2.79 16.56
C LEU A 84 -1.65 2.72 17.11
N ALA A 85 -2.16 1.52 17.41
CA ALA A 85 -3.49 1.36 18.00
C ALA A 85 -3.63 2.13 19.32
N ASP A 86 -2.54 2.26 20.09
CA ASP A 86 -2.54 3.04 21.34
C ASP A 86 -2.58 4.57 21.12
N LEU A 87 -2.25 5.04 19.92
CA LEU A 87 -2.40 6.46 19.54
C LEU A 87 -3.85 6.81 19.12
N MET A 88 -4.71 5.81 18.96
CA MET A 88 -6.11 6.01 18.53
C MET A 88 -7.00 6.34 19.72
N ALA A 89 -7.66 7.49 19.66
CA ALA A 89 -8.58 7.93 20.71
C ALA A 89 -10.01 7.37 20.51
N ASP A 90 -10.40 7.04 19.28
CA ASP A 90 -11.69 6.46 18.95
C ASP A 90 -11.66 4.93 19.13
N GLU A 91 -12.51 4.40 19.99
CA GLU A 91 -12.53 2.98 20.32
C GLU A 91 -13.00 2.10 19.14
N ALA A 92 -13.83 2.63 18.23
CA ALA A 92 -14.26 1.90 17.04
C ALA A 92 -13.12 1.77 16.04
N ASP A 93 -12.39 2.85 15.79
CA ASP A 93 -11.20 2.85 14.92
C ASP A 93 -10.09 1.95 15.51
N LYS A 94 -9.85 2.06 16.83
CA LYS A 94 -8.89 1.21 17.55
C LYS A 94 -9.23 -0.27 17.44
N SER A 95 -10.48 -0.63 17.69
CA SER A 95 -10.96 -2.02 17.64
C SER A 95 -10.87 -2.59 16.22
N LEU A 96 -11.27 -1.80 15.21
CA LEU A 96 -11.17 -2.19 13.79
C LEU A 96 -9.72 -2.46 13.40
N PHE A 97 -8.83 -1.52 13.70
CA PHE A 97 -7.42 -1.62 13.36
C PHE A 97 -6.72 -2.76 14.09
N PHE A 98 -6.99 -2.93 15.38
CA PHE A 98 -6.46 -4.03 16.18
C PHE A 98 -6.88 -5.40 15.62
N SER A 99 -8.18 -5.55 15.29
CA SER A 99 -8.68 -6.80 14.69
C SER A 99 -8.03 -7.08 13.34
N PHE A 100 -7.84 -6.06 12.51
CA PHE A 100 -7.13 -6.18 11.23
C PHE A 100 -5.66 -6.60 11.43
N ALA A 101 -4.96 -5.95 12.35
CA ALA A 101 -3.57 -6.28 12.67
C ALA A 101 -3.42 -7.71 13.20
N GLN A 102 -4.32 -8.13 14.08
CA GLN A 102 -4.30 -9.48 14.65
C GLN A 102 -4.57 -10.55 13.59
N SER A 103 -5.60 -10.37 12.76
CA SER A 103 -5.93 -11.31 11.69
C SER A 103 -4.81 -11.42 10.65
N GLY A 104 -4.20 -10.28 10.27
CA GLY A 104 -3.05 -10.26 9.37
C GLY A 104 -1.86 -11.01 9.95
N MET A 105 -1.50 -10.73 11.20
CA MET A 105 -0.40 -11.42 11.90
C MET A 105 -0.61 -12.95 11.96
N GLU A 106 -1.82 -13.40 12.26
CA GLU A 106 -2.15 -14.82 12.34
C GLU A 106 -2.07 -15.49 10.95
N GLY A 107 -2.63 -14.85 9.90
CA GLY A 107 -2.61 -15.36 8.54
C GLY A 107 -1.20 -15.44 7.96
N GLU A 108 -0.45 -14.35 8.05
CA GLU A 108 0.94 -14.32 7.57
C GLU A 108 1.83 -15.31 8.31
N LYS A 109 1.66 -15.45 9.63
CA LYS A 109 2.41 -16.44 10.38
C LYS A 109 2.17 -17.86 9.88
N VAL A 110 0.93 -18.24 9.64
CA VAL A 110 0.59 -19.57 9.12
C VAL A 110 1.21 -19.80 7.74
N MET A 111 1.12 -18.81 6.85
CA MET A 111 1.73 -18.89 5.52
C MET A 111 3.25 -18.98 5.60
N HIS A 112 3.90 -18.15 6.41
CA HIS A 112 5.34 -18.15 6.60
C HIS A 112 5.86 -19.47 7.17
N ASP A 113 5.25 -19.97 8.25
CA ASP A 113 5.64 -21.25 8.86
C ASP A 113 5.60 -22.39 7.80
N MET A 114 4.55 -22.43 6.97
CA MET A 114 4.42 -23.40 5.89
C MET A 114 5.48 -23.23 4.81
N LEU A 115 5.77 -22.00 4.37
CA LEU A 115 6.78 -21.72 3.35
C LEU A 115 8.20 -22.00 3.83
N ILE A 116 8.49 -21.64 5.08
CA ILE A 116 9.78 -21.92 5.73
C ILE A 116 10.02 -23.42 5.79
N GLU A 117 9.03 -24.20 6.20
CA GLU A 117 9.13 -25.68 6.24
C GLU A 117 9.27 -26.26 4.84
N LYS A 118 8.43 -25.84 3.89
CA LYS A 118 8.40 -26.33 2.51
C LYS A 118 9.72 -26.15 1.78
N TYR A 119 10.39 -25.00 1.98
CA TYR A 119 11.63 -24.65 1.27
C TYR A 119 12.90 -24.78 2.14
N GLY A 120 12.78 -25.19 3.40
CA GLY A 120 13.92 -25.29 4.31
C GLY A 120 14.63 -23.94 4.53
N ILE A 121 13.87 -22.85 4.64
CA ILE A 121 14.42 -21.49 4.70
C ILE A 121 15.13 -21.26 6.03
N ASN A 122 16.39 -20.82 5.99
CA ASN A 122 17.10 -20.39 7.18
C ASN A 122 16.68 -18.95 7.55
N THR A 123 15.95 -18.82 8.66
CA THR A 123 15.52 -17.51 9.20
C THR A 123 16.50 -16.92 10.22
N GLN A 124 17.58 -17.62 10.54
CA GLN A 124 18.64 -17.13 11.43
C GLN A 124 19.67 -16.33 10.61
N VAL A 125 19.23 -15.17 10.11
CA VAL A 125 20.03 -14.26 9.30
C VAL A 125 20.02 -12.87 9.91
N ASP A 126 21.02 -12.05 9.58
CA ASP A 126 21.04 -10.65 9.95
C ASP A 126 20.07 -9.84 9.09
N ALA A 127 19.49 -8.78 9.65
CA ALA A 127 18.68 -7.84 8.90
C ALA A 127 19.53 -7.16 7.81
N SER A 128 19.00 -7.13 6.60
CA SER A 128 19.59 -6.34 5.52
C SER A 128 19.53 -4.83 5.84
N VAL A 129 20.31 -4.04 5.10
CA VAL A 129 20.22 -2.58 5.21
C VAL A 129 18.81 -2.11 4.88
N VAL A 130 18.17 -2.68 3.85
CA VAL A 130 16.79 -2.34 3.46
C VAL A 130 15.81 -2.63 4.59
N THR A 131 15.85 -3.86 5.15
CA THR A 131 14.99 -4.26 6.27
C THR A 131 15.18 -3.37 7.49
N SER A 132 16.44 -3.08 7.83
CA SER A 132 16.78 -2.23 8.98
C SER A 132 16.27 -0.79 8.81
N GLU A 133 16.50 -0.19 7.65
CA GLU A 133 16.10 1.19 7.36
C GLU A 133 14.58 1.31 7.23
N TYR A 134 13.89 0.31 6.65
CA TYR A 134 12.44 0.33 6.58
C TYR A 134 11.82 0.24 7.98
N ASN A 135 12.27 -0.70 8.81
CA ASN A 135 11.84 -0.80 10.19
C ASN A 135 12.09 0.50 10.96
N HIS A 136 13.27 1.11 10.77
CA HIS A 136 13.60 2.38 11.41
C HIS A 136 12.69 3.53 10.95
N HIS A 137 12.34 3.56 9.66
CA HIS A 137 11.42 4.56 9.11
C HIS A 137 10.03 4.46 9.75
N ILE A 138 9.48 3.23 9.86
CA ILE A 138 8.19 2.99 10.54
C ILE A 138 8.27 3.44 12.01
N CYS A 139 9.32 3.05 12.73
CA CYS A 139 9.52 3.46 14.12
C CYS A 139 9.54 5.00 14.27
N LYS A 140 10.16 5.73 13.34
CA LYS A 140 10.14 7.20 13.34
C LYS A 140 8.73 7.75 13.11
N GLY A 141 7.96 7.16 12.20
CA GLY A 141 6.57 7.53 11.97
C GLY A 141 5.72 7.40 13.24
N ILE A 142 5.84 6.27 13.94
CA ILE A 142 5.16 6.04 15.22
C ILE A 142 5.63 7.03 16.30
N ALA A 143 6.93 7.27 16.38
CA ALA A 143 7.52 8.17 17.37
C ALA A 143 7.10 9.65 17.24
N THR A 144 6.47 10.03 16.12
CA THR A 144 5.85 11.38 15.99
C THR A 144 4.70 11.58 16.96
N GLY A 145 4.08 10.51 17.47
CA GLY A 145 2.86 10.55 18.28
C GLY A 145 1.62 11.01 17.51
N ASN A 146 1.73 11.27 16.21
CA ASN A 146 0.61 11.65 15.34
C ASN A 146 0.07 10.40 14.62
N ARG A 147 -1.17 10.00 14.93
CA ARG A 147 -1.80 8.79 14.38
C ARG A 147 -1.88 8.79 12.85
N CYS A 148 -2.08 9.96 12.22
CA CYS A 148 -2.18 10.08 10.77
C CYS A 148 -0.82 9.77 10.11
N VAL A 149 0.25 10.37 10.63
CA VAL A 149 1.63 10.15 10.17
C VAL A 149 2.07 8.71 10.43
N ALA A 150 1.78 8.20 11.62
CA ALA A 150 2.10 6.84 12.01
C ALA A 150 1.43 5.80 11.10
N LEU A 151 0.14 5.97 10.79
CA LEU A 151 -0.58 5.07 9.87
C LEU A 151 -0.08 5.23 8.43
N ALA A 152 0.24 6.44 7.97
CA ALA A 152 0.81 6.66 6.65
C ALA A 152 2.18 5.95 6.47
N ALA A 153 3.00 5.85 7.52
CA ALA A 153 4.27 5.12 7.49
C ALA A 153 4.11 3.59 7.39
N ILE A 154 3.04 3.05 7.96
CA ILE A 154 2.73 1.60 7.97
C ILE A 154 1.97 1.16 6.71
N LEU A 155 1.14 2.03 6.17
CA LEU A 155 0.15 1.73 5.14
C LEU A 155 0.72 1.09 3.86
N PRO A 156 1.90 1.46 3.33
CA PRO A 156 2.43 0.89 2.10
C PRO A 156 2.54 -0.64 2.14
N CYS A 157 3.00 -1.22 3.25
CA CYS A 157 3.11 -2.66 3.40
C CYS A 157 1.77 -3.37 3.10
N MET A 158 0.69 -3.00 3.77
CA MET A 158 -0.60 -3.65 3.56
C MET A 158 -1.22 -3.28 2.20
N TRP A 159 -1.12 -2.01 1.79
CA TRP A 159 -1.84 -1.55 0.60
C TRP A 159 -1.14 -1.93 -0.70
N ILE A 160 0.19 -1.76 -0.79
CA ILE A 160 0.95 -2.13 -1.99
C ILE A 160 0.91 -3.66 -2.16
N TYR A 161 1.10 -4.45 -1.08
CA TYR A 161 0.99 -5.91 -1.17
C TYR A 161 -0.39 -6.37 -1.64
N ASN A 162 -1.47 -5.76 -1.13
CA ASN A 162 -2.81 -6.05 -1.63
C ASN A 162 -2.94 -5.73 -3.13
N ARG A 163 -2.45 -4.57 -3.58
CA ARG A 163 -2.51 -4.18 -5.00
C ARG A 163 -1.65 -5.07 -5.90
N VAL A 164 -0.48 -5.47 -5.43
CA VAL A 164 0.41 -6.42 -6.12
C VAL A 164 -0.24 -7.81 -6.17
N GLY A 165 -0.74 -8.32 -5.04
CA GLY A 165 -1.43 -9.60 -4.98
C GLY A 165 -2.62 -9.68 -5.94
N LEU A 166 -3.49 -8.67 -5.94
CA LEU A 166 -4.61 -8.57 -6.87
C LEU A 166 -4.17 -8.46 -8.33
N HIS A 167 -3.05 -7.77 -8.61
CA HIS A 167 -2.50 -7.67 -9.95
C HIS A 167 -2.00 -9.03 -10.43
N ILE A 168 -1.15 -9.68 -9.63
CA ILE A 168 -0.56 -10.98 -9.97
C ILE A 168 -1.67 -12.04 -10.15
N LEU A 169 -2.65 -12.08 -9.27
CA LEU A 169 -3.74 -13.05 -9.31
C LEU A 169 -4.52 -13.04 -10.63
N ARG A 170 -4.54 -11.91 -11.35
CA ARG A 170 -5.21 -11.81 -12.68
C ARG A 170 -4.47 -12.53 -13.79
N TYR A 171 -3.15 -12.70 -13.68
CA TYR A 171 -2.28 -13.17 -14.74
C TYR A 171 -1.50 -14.44 -14.38
N ALA A 172 -1.37 -14.74 -13.08
CA ALA A 172 -0.62 -15.88 -12.60
C ALA A 172 -1.25 -17.20 -13.03
N LYS A 173 -0.40 -18.12 -13.48
CA LYS A 173 -0.77 -19.52 -13.66
C LYS A 173 -0.62 -20.20 -12.30
N LEU A 174 -1.73 -20.34 -11.56
CA LEU A 174 -1.69 -20.94 -10.22
C LEU A 174 -1.48 -22.45 -10.23
N GLU A 175 -1.84 -23.12 -11.32
CA GLU A 175 -1.61 -24.55 -11.47
C GLU A 175 -0.10 -24.83 -11.54
N ASN A 176 0.39 -25.61 -10.58
CA ASN A 176 1.81 -25.93 -10.40
C ASN A 176 2.72 -24.73 -10.12
N ASN A 177 2.19 -23.56 -9.78
CA ASN A 177 3.02 -22.44 -9.32
C ASN A 177 3.48 -22.72 -7.88
N PRO A 178 4.79 -22.80 -7.62
CA PRO A 178 5.32 -23.11 -6.28
C PRO A 178 5.02 -22.02 -5.23
N TYR A 179 4.70 -20.79 -5.68
CA TYR A 179 4.41 -19.61 -4.84
C TYR A 179 2.91 -19.30 -4.74
N LYS A 180 2.06 -20.25 -5.11
CA LYS A 180 0.61 -20.10 -5.13
C LYS A 180 0.03 -19.63 -3.80
N GLU A 181 0.53 -20.14 -2.70
CA GLU A 181 0.05 -19.81 -1.36
C GLU A 181 0.29 -18.31 -1.06
N TRP A 182 1.47 -17.80 -1.39
CA TRP A 182 1.80 -16.38 -1.26
C TRP A 182 0.88 -15.49 -2.13
N ILE A 183 0.66 -15.89 -3.39
CA ILE A 183 -0.21 -15.13 -4.32
C ILE A 183 -1.65 -15.07 -3.80
N LEU A 184 -2.16 -16.17 -3.26
CA LEU A 184 -3.52 -16.26 -2.74
C LEU A 184 -3.69 -15.46 -1.45
N GLU A 185 -2.68 -15.39 -0.59
CA GLU A 185 -2.74 -14.62 0.66
C GLU A 185 -2.93 -13.14 0.39
N TYR A 186 -2.08 -12.53 -0.41
CA TYR A 186 -2.16 -11.09 -0.68
C TYR A 186 -3.23 -10.68 -1.70
N GLY A 187 -3.77 -11.63 -2.47
CA GLY A 187 -4.84 -11.41 -3.45
C GLY A 187 -6.26 -11.72 -2.95
N ASN A 188 -6.46 -12.07 -1.67
CA ASN A 188 -7.77 -12.46 -1.17
C ASN A 188 -8.70 -11.26 -0.90
N GLU A 189 -10.01 -11.53 -0.90
CA GLU A 189 -11.04 -10.50 -0.72
C GLU A 189 -11.09 -9.97 0.72
N GLU A 190 -10.79 -10.79 1.71
CA GLU A 190 -10.87 -10.43 3.11
C GLU A 190 -9.75 -9.44 3.47
N PHE A 191 -8.55 -9.70 3.00
CA PHE A 191 -7.43 -8.76 3.11
C PHE A 191 -7.75 -7.43 2.41
N SER A 192 -8.29 -7.49 1.17
CA SER A 192 -8.70 -6.30 0.42
C SER A 192 -9.77 -5.47 1.16
N LYS A 193 -10.72 -6.12 1.80
CA LYS A 193 -11.75 -5.47 2.61
C LYS A 193 -11.14 -4.77 3.83
N GLY A 194 -10.23 -5.44 4.54
CA GLY A 194 -9.53 -4.87 5.68
C GLY A 194 -8.71 -3.63 5.30
N VAL A 195 -7.92 -3.72 4.22
CA VAL A 195 -7.16 -2.58 3.68
C VAL A 195 -8.07 -1.41 3.34
N ASN A 196 -9.21 -1.65 2.68
CA ASN A 196 -10.15 -0.60 2.34
C ASN A 196 -10.76 0.07 3.59
N GLN A 197 -11.02 -0.68 4.66
CA GLN A 197 -11.50 -0.11 5.92
C GLN A 197 -10.45 0.79 6.58
N VAL A 198 -9.18 0.39 6.54
CA VAL A 198 -8.05 1.20 7.04
C VAL A 198 -7.88 2.48 6.20
N LEU A 199 -8.01 2.39 4.87
CA LEU A 199 -7.96 3.56 3.99
C LEU A 199 -9.08 4.55 4.29
N GLN A 200 -10.32 4.08 4.46
CA GLN A 200 -11.46 4.93 4.82
C GLN A 200 -11.26 5.60 6.19
N MET A 201 -10.69 4.88 7.14
CA MET A 201 -10.35 5.43 8.45
C MET A 201 -9.31 6.55 8.33
N LEU A 202 -8.23 6.32 7.57
CA LEU A 202 -7.19 7.32 7.37
C LEU A 202 -7.69 8.54 6.58
N ASP A 203 -8.55 8.35 5.58
CA ASP A 203 -9.15 9.46 4.83
C ASP A 203 -9.99 10.38 5.74
N ARG A 204 -10.76 9.81 6.68
CA ARG A 204 -11.49 10.62 7.68
C ARG A 204 -10.53 11.43 8.55
N TRP A 205 -9.45 10.82 9.02
CA TRP A 205 -8.46 11.53 9.84
C TRP A 205 -7.71 12.62 9.07
N ALA A 206 -7.36 12.33 7.81
CA ALA A 206 -6.65 13.27 6.94
C ALA A 206 -7.52 14.48 6.55
N ALA A 207 -8.85 14.32 6.46
CA ALA A 207 -9.77 15.41 6.20
C ALA A 207 -9.73 16.48 7.30
N ASP A 208 -9.56 16.04 8.56
CA ASP A 208 -9.49 16.92 9.74
C ASP A 208 -8.05 17.38 10.06
N ALA A 209 -7.03 16.85 9.38
CA ALA A 209 -5.63 17.19 9.59
C ALA A 209 -5.28 18.54 8.97
N ASP A 210 -4.29 19.22 9.53
CA ASP A 210 -3.69 20.43 8.92
C ASP A 210 -2.73 20.08 7.76
N ASP A 211 -2.30 21.09 7.03
CA ASP A 211 -1.41 20.90 5.87
C ASP A 211 -0.04 20.37 6.26
N GLU A 212 0.48 20.73 7.43
CA GLU A 212 1.76 20.23 7.92
C GLU A 212 1.68 18.73 8.19
N THR A 213 0.61 18.27 8.84
CA THR A 213 0.34 16.84 9.07
C THR A 213 0.19 16.10 7.75
N ARG A 214 -0.59 16.63 6.78
CA ARG A 214 -0.74 16.00 5.47
C ARG A 214 0.57 15.88 4.70
N ASN A 215 1.42 16.91 4.75
CA ASN A 215 2.75 16.86 4.14
C ASN A 215 3.65 15.80 4.78
N LEU A 216 3.58 15.64 6.10
CA LEU A 216 4.30 14.57 6.81
C LEU A 216 3.75 13.19 6.44
N MET A 217 2.43 13.03 6.34
CA MET A 217 1.82 11.79 5.86
C MET A 217 2.33 11.41 4.47
N ASP A 218 2.35 12.36 3.54
CA ASP A 218 2.86 12.15 2.17
C ASP A 218 4.32 11.69 2.19
N TYR A 219 5.18 12.38 2.94
CA TYR A 219 6.58 12.01 3.06
C TYR A 219 6.77 10.60 3.62
N TYR A 220 6.08 10.27 4.73
CA TYR A 220 6.23 8.96 5.35
C TYR A 220 5.69 7.83 4.47
N TYR A 221 4.57 8.06 3.79
CA TYR A 221 4.00 7.08 2.86
C TYR A 221 4.91 6.85 1.64
N LEU A 222 5.31 7.92 0.94
CA LEU A 222 6.12 7.81 -0.27
C LEU A 222 7.48 7.14 0.01
N LYS A 223 8.09 7.49 1.12
CA LYS A 223 9.36 6.88 1.52
C LYS A 223 9.19 5.39 1.88
N ALA A 224 8.12 5.03 2.57
CA ALA A 224 7.79 3.63 2.84
C ALA A 224 7.51 2.84 1.53
N ALA A 225 6.82 3.46 0.55
CA ALA A 225 6.62 2.84 -0.76
C ALA A 225 7.94 2.57 -1.52
N LEU A 226 8.95 3.44 -1.37
CA LEU A 226 10.29 3.16 -1.91
C LEU A 226 10.99 1.99 -1.21
N TYR A 227 10.76 1.83 0.10
CA TYR A 227 11.27 0.67 0.83
C TYR A 227 10.60 -0.63 0.36
N GLU A 228 9.31 -0.60 -0.04
CA GLU A 228 8.67 -1.77 -0.65
C GLU A 228 9.36 -2.17 -1.95
N TYR A 229 9.64 -1.20 -2.84
CA TYR A 229 10.42 -1.48 -4.04
C TYR A 229 11.78 -2.09 -3.70
N ALA A 230 12.53 -1.47 -2.79
CA ALA A 230 13.86 -1.91 -2.40
C ALA A 230 13.84 -3.31 -1.74
N PHE A 231 12.76 -3.67 -1.06
CA PHE A 231 12.64 -4.95 -0.36
C PHE A 231 12.54 -6.12 -1.35
N TRP A 232 11.71 -6.03 -2.38
CA TRP A 232 11.64 -7.04 -3.44
C TRP A 232 12.90 -7.07 -4.30
N ASP A 233 13.47 -5.90 -4.62
CA ASP A 233 14.72 -5.79 -5.37
C ASP A 233 15.88 -6.48 -4.63
N TYR A 234 15.99 -6.26 -3.32
CA TYR A 234 16.96 -6.98 -2.48
C TYR A 234 16.67 -8.50 -2.43
N GLY A 235 15.42 -8.90 -2.34
CA GLY A 235 15.03 -10.32 -2.40
C GLY A 235 15.58 -11.00 -3.65
N TYR A 236 15.60 -10.31 -4.78
CA TYR A 236 16.09 -10.83 -6.05
C TYR A 236 17.63 -10.78 -6.18
N HIS A 237 18.22 -9.61 -5.97
CA HIS A 237 19.62 -9.35 -6.29
C HIS A 237 20.63 -9.63 -5.18
N ALA A 238 20.25 -9.64 -3.93
CA ALA A 238 21.09 -9.86 -2.75
C ALA A 238 22.21 -8.84 -2.49
N ASP A 239 22.52 -7.96 -3.42
CA ASP A 239 23.72 -7.11 -3.42
C ASP A 239 23.46 -5.64 -3.03
N VAL A 240 22.23 -5.31 -2.63
CA VAL A 240 21.89 -4.00 -2.08
C VAL A 240 22.54 -3.85 -0.71
N LYS A 241 23.83 -3.53 -0.70
CA LYS A 241 24.66 -3.50 0.51
C LYS A 241 24.86 -2.10 1.08
N SER A 242 24.38 -1.04 0.39
CA SER A 242 24.73 0.30 0.79
C SER A 242 23.52 1.18 1.06
N TYR A 243 23.65 1.98 2.11
CA TYR A 243 22.73 3.08 2.41
C TYR A 243 22.58 4.06 1.23
N ASP A 244 23.59 4.16 0.36
CA ASP A 244 23.57 5.02 -0.82
C ASP A 244 22.55 4.57 -1.86
N TYR A 245 22.25 3.27 -1.96
CA TYR A 245 21.18 2.77 -2.83
C TYR A 245 19.82 3.36 -2.43
N ILE A 246 19.47 3.31 -1.13
CA ILE A 246 18.21 3.86 -0.63
C ILE A 246 18.11 5.36 -0.92
N LYS A 247 19.23 6.10 -0.76
CA LYS A 247 19.28 7.54 -1.11
C LYS A 247 19.05 7.79 -2.61
N THR A 248 19.51 6.87 -3.48
CA THR A 248 19.23 6.99 -4.92
C THR A 248 17.76 6.91 -5.21
N LEU A 249 17.02 6.05 -4.49
CA LEU A 249 15.57 5.92 -4.63
C LEU A 249 14.81 7.17 -4.12
N GLU A 250 15.34 7.87 -3.11
CA GLU A 250 14.73 9.12 -2.60
C GLU A 250 14.62 10.20 -3.69
N GLY A 251 15.42 10.14 -4.74
CA GLY A 251 15.29 11.02 -5.90
C GLY A 251 14.02 10.80 -6.74
N TRP A 252 13.21 9.78 -6.43
CA TRP A 252 11.95 9.49 -7.13
C TRP A 252 10.74 10.21 -6.50
N ILE A 253 10.90 10.77 -5.29
CA ILE A 253 9.88 11.51 -4.52
C ILE A 253 10.33 12.94 -4.25
#